data_b9d61c1add62b8303e39ac50bec698dc
#
_entry.id   b9d61c1add62b8303e39ac50bec698dc
#
_cell.length_a   1.000
_cell.length_b   1.000
_cell.length_c   1.000
_cell.angle_alpha   90.00
_cell.angle_beta   90.00
_cell.angle_gamma   90.00
#
_symmetry.space_group_name_H-M   'P 1'
#
loop_
_entity.id
_entity.type
_entity.pdbx_description
1 polymer ?
#
loop_
_entity_poly.entity_id
_entity_poly.type
_entity_poly.pdbx_seq_one_letter_code
_entity_poly.pdbx_strand_id
1 'polypeptide(L)'
;MLGSLAASRAILHGQGPWDPARRYGPPRATHRLNVGGAALQIDFAPGDLDLSDDVILKRIEMAAHAVTTYYGKFPVPRVRIFIIPAADRSGVVQGTTWGDVGGWPSFTRIRLGQHTTQQELSADWTITHELVHTAFPTLPDDQHWMEEGLATYIEPVARVQAGELPAKQIWHDMLDGMRKGEPEPGDEGLDRTHTWGRTYWGGALFCLVADVQIRVATGNRKGLQDALRAIVAAGGTIDHEWPLTRALEIGDRATATHVLTKMYGAWGTSPVSVDLEKLWEQLGVHSSGAEVEFDASAPDARIREAITMAKRTT
;
A
#
# COMPACT_ATOMS: atom_id res chain seq x y z
N MET A 1 13.53 9.41 13.84
CA MET A 1 13.25 10.67 13.12
C MET A 1 12.73 10.33 11.73
N LEU A 2 11.41 10.20 11.58
CA LEU A 2 10.75 9.96 10.29
C LEU A 2 10.63 11.31 9.58
N GLY A 3 11.50 11.51 8.59
CA GLY A 3 11.49 12.71 7.76
C GLY A 3 10.22 12.78 6.91
N SER A 4 9.62 13.94 6.88
CA SER A 4 8.49 14.37 6.07
C SER A 4 8.63 13.90 4.61
N LEU A 5 7.86 12.90 4.20
CA LEU A 5 7.66 12.50 2.82
C LEU A 5 6.28 12.99 2.36
N ALA A 6 6.13 14.31 2.26
CA ALA A 6 5.07 14.88 1.43
C ALA A 6 5.51 14.71 -0.02
N ALA A 7 5.10 13.61 -0.66
CA ALA A 7 5.19 13.46 -2.10
C ALA A 7 4.09 14.32 -2.74
N SER A 8 4.39 15.62 -2.97
CA SER A 8 3.54 16.43 -3.84
C SER A 8 3.51 15.78 -5.22
N ARG A 9 2.37 15.20 -5.60
CA ARG A 9 2.03 14.91 -6.98
C ARG A 9 1.98 16.25 -7.73
N ALA A 10 3.10 16.71 -8.27
CA ALA A 10 3.07 17.73 -9.30
C ALA A 10 2.41 17.09 -10.53
N ILE A 11 1.15 17.44 -10.77
CA ILE A 11 0.39 17.06 -11.97
C ILE A 11 1.20 17.55 -13.17
N LEU A 12 1.85 16.62 -13.88
CA LEU A 12 2.55 16.88 -15.14
C LEU A 12 1.53 16.96 -16.30
N HIS A 13 0.47 17.73 -16.13
CA HIS A 13 -0.42 18.09 -17.22
C HIS A 13 0.28 19.16 -18.07
N GLY A 14 0.82 18.78 -19.23
CA GLY A 14 1.25 19.72 -20.27
C GLY A 14 2.70 19.67 -20.71
N GLN A 15 3.52 18.75 -20.24
CA GLN A 15 4.83 18.49 -20.84
C GLN A 15 4.79 17.12 -21.56
N GLY A 16 5.44 17.02 -22.73
CA GLY A 16 5.53 15.75 -23.47
C GLY A 16 6.00 14.59 -22.59
N PRO A 17 5.94 13.34 -23.06
CA PRO A 17 6.09 12.15 -22.22
C PRO A 17 7.31 12.30 -21.30
N TRP A 18 7.07 12.26 -19.99
CA TRP A 18 8.13 12.35 -18.99
C TRP A 18 9.07 11.17 -19.17
N ASP A 19 10.33 11.47 -19.50
CA ASP A 19 11.37 10.47 -19.69
C ASP A 19 12.44 10.67 -18.61
N PRO A 20 12.61 9.70 -17.70
CA PRO A 20 13.65 9.76 -16.67
C PRO A 20 15.05 9.97 -17.24
N ALA A 21 15.33 9.43 -18.44
CA ALA A 21 16.63 9.59 -19.09
C ALA A 21 16.97 11.05 -19.41
N ARG A 22 15.98 11.91 -19.60
CA ARG A 22 16.21 13.36 -19.80
C ARG A 22 16.71 14.04 -18.52
N ARG A 23 16.30 13.56 -17.34
CA ARG A 23 16.67 14.15 -16.05
C ARG A 23 17.89 13.51 -15.41
N TYR A 24 18.03 12.19 -15.54
CA TYR A 24 19.05 11.40 -14.84
C TYR A 24 20.08 10.77 -15.79
N GLY A 25 19.97 11.00 -17.10
CA GLY A 25 20.77 10.34 -18.12
C GLY A 25 20.25 8.95 -18.48
N PRO A 26 20.84 8.30 -19.49
CA PRO A 26 20.48 6.95 -19.86
C PRO A 26 20.79 5.98 -18.70
N PRO A 27 19.98 4.94 -18.51
CA PRO A 27 20.26 3.92 -17.50
C PRO A 27 21.64 3.29 -17.69
N ARG A 28 22.39 3.09 -16.58
CA ARG A 28 23.66 2.33 -16.60
C ARG A 28 23.41 0.84 -16.79
N ALA A 29 22.25 0.35 -16.36
CA ALA A 29 21.81 -1.03 -16.53
C ALA A 29 20.29 -1.11 -16.62
N THR A 30 19.78 -2.10 -17.35
CA THR A 30 18.35 -2.42 -17.44
C THR A 30 18.16 -3.91 -17.28
N HIS A 31 17.31 -4.30 -16.32
CA HIS A 31 16.97 -5.69 -16.04
C HIS A 31 15.47 -5.92 -16.25
N ARG A 32 15.09 -7.19 -16.42
CA ARG A 32 13.69 -7.60 -16.59
C ARG A 32 13.36 -8.77 -15.68
N LEU A 33 12.25 -8.66 -14.97
CA LEU A 33 11.68 -9.73 -14.15
C LEU A 33 10.26 -10.04 -14.65
N ASN A 34 9.82 -11.27 -14.47
CA ASN A 34 8.43 -11.68 -14.71
C ASN A 34 7.86 -12.20 -13.41
N VAL A 35 6.90 -11.49 -12.82
CA VAL A 35 6.30 -11.86 -11.53
C VAL A 35 4.78 -11.73 -11.63
N GLY A 36 4.05 -12.75 -11.21
CA GLY A 36 2.60 -12.70 -11.11
C GLY A 36 1.86 -12.42 -12.44
N GLY A 37 2.48 -12.76 -13.57
CA GLY A 37 1.94 -12.49 -14.91
C GLY A 37 2.29 -11.11 -15.48
N ALA A 38 3.07 -10.29 -14.76
CA ALA A 38 3.53 -8.98 -15.23
C ALA A 38 5.01 -8.98 -15.62
N ALA A 39 5.36 -8.14 -16.58
CA ALA A 39 6.74 -7.81 -16.95
C ALA A 39 7.18 -6.54 -16.21
N LEU A 40 8.20 -6.66 -15.36
CA LEU A 40 8.81 -5.55 -14.66
C LEU A 40 10.14 -5.20 -15.36
N GLN A 41 10.27 -3.96 -15.84
CA GLN A 41 11.55 -3.42 -16.31
C GLN A 41 12.16 -2.57 -15.21
N ILE A 42 13.37 -2.90 -14.80
CA ILE A 42 14.11 -2.18 -13.76
C ILE A 42 15.30 -1.49 -14.41
N ASP A 43 15.28 -0.17 -14.41
CA ASP A 43 16.33 0.69 -14.92
C ASP A 43 17.12 1.30 -13.75
N PHE A 44 18.44 1.20 -13.79
CA PHE A 44 19.34 1.83 -12.83
C PHE A 44 19.91 3.11 -13.43
N ALA A 45 19.66 4.24 -12.80
CA ALA A 45 20.29 5.52 -13.17
C ALA A 45 21.82 5.47 -12.98
N PRO A 46 22.58 6.35 -13.65
CA PRO A 46 23.98 6.57 -13.33
C PRO A 46 24.20 6.94 -11.87
N GLY A 47 25.30 6.48 -11.29
CA GLY A 47 25.71 6.65 -9.89
C GLY A 47 26.04 5.34 -9.21
N ASP A 48 26.65 5.42 -8.04
CA ASP A 48 27.17 4.28 -7.31
C ASP A 48 26.16 3.81 -6.24
N LEU A 49 26.10 2.49 -6.08
CA LEU A 49 25.40 1.80 -4.99
C LEU A 49 26.34 0.74 -4.44
N ASP A 50 26.45 0.63 -3.11
CA ASP A 50 27.29 -0.37 -2.45
C ASP A 50 26.68 -1.78 -2.59
N LEU A 51 25.34 -1.85 -2.70
CA LEU A 51 24.65 -3.11 -3.01
C LEU A 51 24.77 -3.45 -4.49
N SER A 52 24.93 -4.74 -4.78
CA SER A 52 24.85 -5.24 -6.16
C SER A 52 23.42 -5.13 -6.70
N ASP A 53 23.31 -5.00 -8.03
CA ASP A 53 22.00 -4.98 -8.69
C ASP A 53 21.17 -6.24 -8.34
N ASP A 54 21.79 -7.41 -8.23
CA ASP A 54 21.10 -8.67 -7.90
C ASP A 54 20.40 -8.64 -6.54
N VAL A 55 21.01 -8.02 -5.52
CA VAL A 55 20.38 -7.86 -4.20
C VAL A 55 19.16 -6.95 -4.29
N ILE A 56 19.25 -5.86 -5.05
CA ILE A 56 18.15 -4.93 -5.25
C ILE A 56 17.03 -5.58 -6.07
N LEU A 57 17.38 -6.28 -7.14
CA LEU A 57 16.42 -7.03 -7.97
C LEU A 57 15.66 -8.07 -7.15
N LYS A 58 16.36 -8.78 -6.26
CA LYS A 58 15.73 -9.76 -5.37
C LYS A 58 14.71 -9.11 -4.43
N ARG A 59 15.01 -7.94 -3.87
CA ARG A 59 14.04 -7.19 -3.03
C ARG A 59 12.82 -6.74 -3.82
N ILE A 60 13.01 -6.27 -5.06
CA ILE A 60 11.91 -5.90 -5.96
C ILE A 60 11.04 -7.12 -6.31
N GLU A 61 11.68 -8.26 -6.60
CA GLU A 61 10.97 -9.51 -6.87
C GLU A 61 10.10 -9.95 -5.69
N MET A 62 10.64 -9.88 -4.46
CA MET A 62 9.89 -10.18 -3.23
C MET A 62 8.70 -9.23 -3.06
N ALA A 63 8.89 -7.92 -3.24
CA ALA A 63 7.82 -6.95 -3.17
C ALA A 63 6.70 -7.22 -4.19
N ALA A 64 7.08 -7.51 -5.43
CA ALA A 64 6.11 -7.88 -6.47
C ALA A 64 5.39 -9.21 -6.17
N HIS A 65 6.09 -10.17 -5.55
CA HIS A 65 5.50 -11.43 -5.10
C HIS A 65 4.49 -11.20 -3.97
N ALA A 66 4.77 -10.32 -3.01
CA ALA A 66 3.83 -9.98 -1.94
C ALA A 66 2.53 -9.37 -2.51
N VAL A 67 2.64 -8.40 -3.42
CA VAL A 67 1.50 -7.82 -4.13
C VAL A 67 0.73 -8.89 -4.92
N THR A 68 1.45 -9.76 -5.64
CA THR A 68 0.83 -10.87 -6.38
C THR A 68 0.08 -11.83 -5.45
N THR A 69 0.64 -12.17 -4.30
CA THR A 69 0.00 -13.05 -3.31
C THR A 69 -1.29 -12.44 -2.80
N TYR A 70 -1.29 -11.15 -2.49
CA TYR A 70 -2.48 -10.46 -2.00
C TYR A 70 -3.57 -10.37 -3.09
N TYR A 71 -3.23 -9.99 -4.31
CA TYR A 71 -4.20 -9.78 -5.40
C TYR A 71 -4.50 -11.02 -6.23
N GLY A 72 -3.73 -12.11 -6.10
CA GLY A 72 -3.84 -13.34 -6.88
C GLY A 72 -3.15 -13.30 -8.25
N LYS A 73 -2.82 -12.12 -8.73
CA LYS A 73 -1.97 -11.80 -9.88
C LYS A 73 -1.37 -10.43 -9.68
N PHE A 74 -0.34 -10.06 -10.42
CA PHE A 74 0.14 -8.68 -10.41
C PHE A 74 -0.92 -7.77 -11.08
N PRO A 75 -1.23 -6.58 -10.51
CA PRO A 75 -2.41 -5.79 -10.93
C PRO A 75 -2.36 -5.27 -12.36
N VAL A 76 -1.18 -4.85 -12.83
CA VAL A 76 -0.95 -4.31 -14.19
C VAL A 76 -0.03 -5.22 -14.99
N PRO A 77 -0.15 -5.27 -16.34
CA PRO A 77 0.66 -6.18 -17.15
C PRO A 77 2.13 -5.79 -17.25
N ARG A 78 2.46 -4.52 -17.04
CA ARG A 78 3.82 -4.00 -17.14
C ARG A 78 4.08 -2.88 -16.13
N VAL A 79 5.27 -2.89 -15.53
CA VAL A 79 5.76 -1.82 -14.65
C VAL A 79 7.16 -1.42 -15.08
N ARG A 80 7.44 -0.12 -15.09
CA ARG A 80 8.80 0.40 -15.17
C ARG A 80 9.22 0.90 -13.80
N ILE A 81 10.31 0.37 -13.27
CA ILE A 81 10.88 0.79 -11.98
C ILE A 81 12.22 1.47 -12.26
N PHE A 82 12.41 2.66 -11.75
CA PHE A 82 13.61 3.45 -11.95
C PHE A 82 14.34 3.66 -10.61
N ILE A 83 15.51 3.03 -10.47
CA ILE A 83 16.35 3.10 -9.27
C ILE A 83 17.33 4.25 -9.44
N ILE A 84 17.29 5.22 -8.53
CA ILE A 84 18.15 6.41 -8.55
C ILE A 84 19.06 6.37 -7.32
N PRO A 85 20.37 6.22 -7.49
CA PRO A 85 21.31 6.33 -6.38
C PRO A 85 21.21 7.70 -5.70
N ALA A 86 21.17 7.72 -4.37
CA ALA A 86 21.23 8.93 -3.56
C ALA A 86 22.57 8.95 -2.83
N ALA A 87 23.52 9.77 -3.32
CA ALA A 87 24.87 9.88 -2.76
C ALA A 87 24.83 10.22 -1.28
N ASP A 88 25.78 9.66 -0.52
CA ASP A 88 25.99 9.88 0.92
C ASP A 88 24.73 9.58 1.80
N ARG A 89 23.81 8.71 1.32
CA ARG A 89 22.58 8.32 2.03
C ARG A 89 22.54 6.82 2.21
N SER A 90 21.69 6.38 3.18
CA SER A 90 21.35 4.99 3.43
C SER A 90 19.84 4.77 3.41
N GLY A 91 19.40 3.53 3.19
CA GLY A 91 18.00 3.13 3.11
C GLY A 91 17.29 3.63 1.85
N VAL A 92 16.00 3.32 1.72
CA VAL A 92 15.15 3.92 0.68
C VAL A 92 14.76 5.33 1.11
N VAL A 93 15.29 6.31 0.38
CA VAL A 93 15.10 7.73 0.69
C VAL A 93 13.73 8.23 0.28
N GLN A 94 13.19 7.69 -0.82
CA GLN A 94 11.88 8.07 -1.37
C GLN A 94 11.41 7.04 -2.40
N GLY A 95 10.12 6.71 -2.36
CA GLY A 95 9.37 6.04 -3.42
C GLY A 95 8.33 6.99 -4.00
N THR A 96 7.90 6.75 -5.22
CA THR A 96 6.72 7.39 -5.83
C THR A 96 6.29 6.60 -7.05
N THR A 97 4.99 6.31 -7.17
CA THR A 97 4.41 5.59 -8.29
C THR A 97 3.35 6.44 -9.00
N TRP A 98 3.37 6.40 -10.33
CA TRP A 98 2.42 7.08 -11.20
C TRP A 98 1.84 6.10 -12.22
N GLY A 99 0.58 6.33 -12.58
CA GLY A 99 -0.08 5.66 -13.70
C GLY A 99 0.14 6.38 -15.03
N ASP A 100 0.06 5.63 -16.13
CA ASP A 100 0.10 6.11 -17.51
C ASP A 100 1.25 7.08 -17.83
N VAL A 101 2.47 6.68 -17.48
CA VAL A 101 3.67 7.49 -17.73
C VAL A 101 4.50 6.88 -18.86
N GLY A 102 4.70 7.65 -19.93
CA GLY A 102 5.59 7.28 -21.03
C GLY A 102 5.23 5.96 -21.72
N GLY A 103 3.94 5.63 -21.79
CA GLY A 103 3.42 4.39 -22.38
C GLY A 103 3.52 3.17 -21.44
N TRP A 104 3.83 3.39 -20.16
CA TRP A 104 3.82 2.37 -19.13
C TRP A 104 2.56 2.52 -18.27
N PRO A 105 1.78 1.43 -18.05
CA PRO A 105 0.64 1.45 -17.15
C PRO A 105 1.02 1.91 -15.74
N SER A 106 2.23 1.54 -15.28
CA SER A 106 2.78 2.00 -14.03
C SER A 106 4.26 2.33 -14.16
N PHE A 107 4.64 3.46 -13.57
CA PHE A 107 6.02 3.91 -13.44
C PHE A 107 6.33 4.18 -11.97
N THR A 108 7.32 3.48 -11.42
CA THR A 108 7.76 3.62 -10.04
C THR A 108 9.18 4.17 -10.00
N ARG A 109 9.39 5.24 -9.25
CA ARG A 109 10.71 5.82 -8.98
C ARG A 109 11.12 5.51 -7.54
N ILE A 110 12.30 4.93 -7.38
CA ILE A 110 12.90 4.64 -6.06
C ILE A 110 14.22 5.38 -5.96
N ARG A 111 14.36 6.23 -4.97
CA ARG A 111 15.64 6.84 -4.58
C ARG A 111 16.27 5.98 -3.49
N LEU A 112 17.31 5.25 -3.86
CA LEU A 112 18.02 4.33 -2.97
C LEU A 112 19.33 4.94 -2.51
N GLY A 113 19.56 4.97 -1.21
CA GLY A 113 20.80 5.46 -0.62
C GLY A 113 22.00 4.64 -1.09
N GLN A 114 23.10 5.31 -1.45
CA GLN A 114 24.33 4.69 -1.90
C GLN A 114 24.84 3.64 -0.92
N HIS A 115 24.82 3.98 0.38
CA HIS A 115 25.36 3.14 1.46
C HIS A 115 24.30 2.23 2.13
N THR A 116 23.20 1.96 1.42
CA THR A 116 22.17 1.05 1.93
C THR A 116 22.75 -0.35 2.14
N THR A 117 22.55 -0.89 3.33
CA THR A 117 22.90 -2.28 3.64
C THR A 117 21.81 -3.25 3.20
N GLN A 118 22.16 -4.51 3.03
CA GLN A 118 21.18 -5.57 2.73
C GLN A 118 20.13 -5.70 3.84
N GLN A 119 20.49 -5.49 5.10
CA GLN A 119 19.58 -5.53 6.23
C GLN A 119 18.54 -4.39 6.15
N GLU A 120 18.98 -3.15 5.90
CA GLU A 120 18.09 -2.01 5.73
C GLU A 120 17.14 -2.20 4.54
N LEU A 121 17.67 -2.68 3.40
CA LEU A 121 16.84 -2.94 2.22
C LEU A 121 15.80 -4.06 2.46
N SER A 122 16.17 -5.11 3.21
CA SER A 122 15.25 -6.20 3.56
C SER A 122 14.16 -5.76 4.52
N ALA A 123 14.45 -4.84 5.43
CA ALA A 123 13.49 -4.26 6.36
C ALA A 123 12.61 -3.17 5.72
N ASP A 124 13.00 -2.66 4.54
CA ASP A 124 12.29 -1.58 3.88
C ASP A 124 10.87 -1.99 3.45
N TRP A 125 9.93 -1.11 3.71
CA TRP A 125 8.53 -1.24 3.34
C TRP A 125 8.17 -0.51 2.02
N THR A 126 8.96 0.52 1.66
CA THR A 126 8.64 1.48 0.61
C THR A 126 8.42 0.81 -0.74
N ILE A 127 9.31 -0.13 -1.14
CA ILE A 127 9.19 -0.77 -2.46
C ILE A 127 7.88 -1.54 -2.59
N THR A 128 7.46 -2.26 -1.53
CA THR A 128 6.18 -2.98 -1.56
C THR A 128 4.99 -2.01 -1.55
N HIS A 129 5.03 -0.95 -0.75
CA HIS A 129 4.03 0.12 -0.71
C HIS A 129 3.82 0.75 -2.09
N GLU A 130 4.91 1.13 -2.76
CA GLU A 130 4.84 1.70 -4.10
C GLU A 130 4.23 0.74 -5.12
N LEU A 131 4.52 -0.56 -5.03
CA LEU A 131 3.91 -1.53 -5.92
C LEU A 131 2.43 -1.81 -5.60
N VAL A 132 1.97 -1.60 -4.37
CA VAL A 132 0.54 -1.69 -4.01
C VAL A 132 -0.28 -0.64 -4.75
N HIS A 133 0.24 0.57 -4.96
CA HIS A 133 -0.46 1.61 -5.73
C HIS A 133 -0.89 1.16 -7.13
N THR A 134 -0.21 0.19 -7.74
CA THR A 134 -0.60 -0.37 -9.05
C THR A 134 -2.00 -0.99 -9.05
N ALA A 135 -2.52 -1.34 -7.88
CA ALA A 135 -3.74 -2.12 -7.69
C ALA A 135 -5.00 -1.28 -7.40
N PHE A 136 -4.91 0.03 -7.55
CA PHE A 136 -6.06 0.91 -7.34
C PHE A 136 -6.08 2.02 -8.40
N PRO A 137 -7.25 2.50 -8.83
CA PRO A 137 -7.31 3.59 -9.80
C PRO A 137 -6.76 4.88 -9.19
N THR A 138 -6.22 5.74 -10.03
CA THR A 138 -5.88 7.11 -9.66
C THR A 138 -7.16 7.86 -9.28
N LEU A 139 -7.11 8.56 -8.14
CA LEU A 139 -8.22 9.33 -7.59
C LEU A 139 -7.97 10.83 -7.70
N PRO A 140 -9.02 11.68 -7.59
CA PRO A 140 -8.87 13.11 -7.34
C PRO A 140 -8.02 13.39 -6.09
N ASP A 141 -7.32 14.53 -6.09
CA ASP A 141 -6.34 14.89 -5.04
C ASP A 141 -6.94 14.91 -3.62
N ASP A 142 -8.20 15.31 -3.46
CA ASP A 142 -8.91 15.31 -2.19
C ASP A 142 -9.18 13.89 -1.64
N GLN A 143 -9.12 12.87 -2.49
CA GLN A 143 -9.29 11.47 -2.14
C GLN A 143 -7.98 10.66 -2.13
N HIS A 144 -6.82 11.33 -2.24
CA HIS A 144 -5.50 10.70 -2.19
C HIS A 144 -5.25 9.89 -0.91
N TRP A 145 -5.93 10.23 0.19
CA TRP A 145 -5.89 9.47 1.43
C TRP A 145 -6.29 8.00 1.27
N MET A 146 -7.18 7.69 0.29
CA MET A 146 -7.58 6.30 0.03
C MET A 146 -6.43 5.53 -0.64
N GLU A 147 -5.70 6.14 -1.58
CA GLU A 147 -4.57 5.50 -2.26
C GLU A 147 -3.45 5.21 -1.25
N GLU A 148 -3.07 6.20 -0.43
CA GLU A 148 -2.03 6.06 0.58
C GLU A 148 -2.45 5.15 1.74
N GLY A 149 -3.69 5.29 2.19
CA GLY A 149 -4.25 4.45 3.24
C GLY A 149 -4.34 2.98 2.86
N LEU A 150 -4.76 2.69 1.61
CA LEU A 150 -4.74 1.34 1.07
C LEU A 150 -3.31 0.78 1.05
N ALA A 151 -2.35 1.55 0.52
CA ALA A 151 -0.97 1.10 0.45
C ALA A 151 -0.39 0.87 1.85
N THR A 152 -0.67 1.76 2.82
CA THR A 152 -0.23 1.65 4.21
C THR A 152 -0.83 0.42 4.93
N TYR A 153 -2.08 0.07 4.66
CA TYR A 153 -2.74 -1.10 5.25
C TYR A 153 -2.31 -2.41 4.58
N ILE A 154 -2.25 -2.42 3.23
CA ILE A 154 -2.06 -3.65 2.46
C ILE A 154 -0.59 -4.08 2.44
N GLU A 155 0.36 -3.13 2.37
CA GLU A 155 1.79 -3.45 2.31
C GLU A 155 2.20 -4.49 3.36
N PRO A 156 2.01 -4.23 4.67
CA PRO A 156 2.42 -5.17 5.70
C PRO A 156 1.60 -6.47 5.67
N VAL A 157 0.30 -6.40 5.39
CA VAL A 157 -0.56 -7.60 5.26
C VAL A 157 -0.09 -8.50 4.11
N ALA A 158 0.21 -7.91 2.95
CA ALA A 158 0.70 -8.65 1.78
C ALA A 158 2.03 -9.35 2.07
N ARG A 159 2.95 -8.68 2.77
CA ARG A 159 4.24 -9.26 3.18
C ARG A 159 4.09 -10.42 4.16
N VAL A 160 3.15 -10.33 5.11
CA VAL A 160 2.85 -11.47 5.98
C VAL A 160 2.25 -12.63 5.20
N GLN A 161 1.29 -12.36 4.30
CA GLN A 161 0.70 -13.40 3.44
C GLN A 161 1.72 -14.06 2.52
N ALA A 162 2.77 -13.34 2.12
CA ALA A 162 3.89 -13.85 1.33
C ALA A 162 4.98 -14.54 2.18
N GLY A 163 4.87 -14.52 3.50
CA GLY A 163 5.85 -15.13 4.41
C GLY A 163 7.11 -14.30 4.66
N GLU A 164 7.10 -13.00 4.33
CA GLU A 164 8.23 -12.09 4.54
C GLU A 164 8.29 -11.55 5.98
N LEU A 165 7.15 -11.37 6.62
CA LEU A 165 7.02 -10.79 7.96
C LEU A 165 6.19 -11.68 8.88
N PRO A 166 6.48 -11.71 10.18
CA PRO A 166 5.61 -12.35 11.15
C PRO A 166 4.37 -11.50 11.41
N ALA A 167 3.19 -12.13 11.55
CA ALA A 167 1.94 -11.43 11.83
C ALA A 167 2.01 -10.56 13.11
N LYS A 168 2.70 -11.01 14.16
CA LYS A 168 2.86 -10.24 15.41
C LYS A 168 3.46 -8.87 15.19
N GLN A 169 4.45 -8.76 14.29
CA GLN A 169 5.09 -7.48 14.00
C GLN A 169 4.10 -6.47 13.43
N ILE A 170 3.32 -6.86 12.42
CA ILE A 170 2.41 -5.91 11.78
C ILE A 170 1.25 -5.50 12.71
N TRP A 171 0.76 -6.40 13.55
CA TRP A 171 -0.26 -6.04 14.53
C TRP A 171 0.30 -5.11 15.61
N HIS A 172 1.56 -5.28 16.01
CA HIS A 172 2.26 -4.33 16.88
C HIS A 172 2.34 -2.94 16.24
N ASP A 173 2.79 -2.87 14.97
CA ASP A 173 2.93 -1.60 14.25
C ASP A 173 1.57 -0.92 14.03
N MET A 174 0.49 -1.70 13.84
CA MET A 174 -0.88 -1.19 13.71
C MET A 174 -1.41 -0.62 15.04
N LEU A 175 -1.07 -1.18 16.19
CA LEU A 175 -1.48 -0.63 17.50
C LEU A 175 -1.02 0.82 17.65
N ASP A 176 0.20 1.16 17.27
CA ASP A 176 0.73 2.53 17.33
C ASP A 176 0.28 3.37 16.14
N GLY A 177 0.30 2.79 14.96
CA GLY A 177 0.01 3.49 13.71
C GLY A 177 -1.43 3.97 13.62
N MET A 178 -2.42 3.12 13.94
CA MET A 178 -3.84 3.48 13.80
C MET A 178 -4.25 4.65 14.70
N ARG A 179 -3.59 4.85 15.84
CA ARG A 179 -3.80 6.03 16.71
C ARG A 179 -3.46 7.35 16.01
N LYS A 180 -2.46 7.35 15.12
CA LYS A 180 -2.05 8.54 14.33
C LYS A 180 -3.09 8.89 13.26
N GLY A 181 -3.98 7.95 12.95
CA GLY A 181 -5.07 8.12 11.99
C GLY A 181 -6.37 8.64 12.60
N GLU A 182 -6.48 8.73 13.93
CA GLU A 182 -7.64 9.32 14.60
C GLU A 182 -7.77 10.82 14.29
N PRO A 183 -9.01 11.37 14.23
CA PRO A 183 -9.22 12.78 14.00
C PRO A 183 -8.69 13.64 15.15
N GLU A 184 -8.05 14.75 14.82
CA GLU A 184 -7.62 15.78 15.76
C GLU A 184 -8.59 16.97 15.77
N PRO A 185 -8.51 17.89 16.75
CA PRO A 185 -9.33 19.11 16.75
C PRO A 185 -9.18 19.90 15.45
N GLY A 186 -10.30 20.18 14.78
CA GLY A 186 -10.34 20.86 13.48
C GLY A 186 -10.37 19.92 12.27
N ASP A 187 -10.41 18.60 12.49
CA ASP A 187 -10.63 17.64 11.40
C ASP A 187 -12.01 17.82 10.76
N GLU A 188 -12.08 17.80 9.45
CA GLU A 188 -13.31 17.95 8.65
C GLU A 188 -13.65 16.69 7.84
N GLY A 189 -13.01 15.55 8.15
CA GLY A 189 -13.12 14.30 7.43
C GLY A 189 -11.96 14.07 6.45
N LEU A 190 -11.87 12.84 5.93
CA LEU A 190 -10.71 12.39 5.17
C LEU A 190 -10.51 13.14 3.84
N ASP A 191 -11.61 13.55 3.16
CA ASP A 191 -11.53 14.31 1.91
C ASP A 191 -11.06 15.77 2.12
N ARG A 192 -11.03 16.26 3.37
CA ARG A 192 -10.76 17.68 3.68
C ARG A 192 -9.58 17.90 4.60
N THR A 193 -9.10 16.84 5.28
CA THR A 193 -8.01 16.92 6.25
C THR A 193 -6.79 16.16 5.73
N HIS A 194 -5.85 16.91 5.12
CA HIS A 194 -4.70 16.34 4.42
C HIS A 194 -3.40 16.34 5.26
N THR A 195 -3.51 16.11 6.59
CA THR A 195 -2.32 15.89 7.41
C THR A 195 -1.71 14.52 7.09
N TRP A 196 -0.41 14.36 7.36
CA TRP A 196 0.25 13.07 7.14
C TRP A 196 -0.46 11.92 7.89
N GLY A 197 -0.83 12.14 9.16
CA GLY A 197 -1.54 11.15 9.96
C GLY A 197 -2.87 10.74 9.32
N ARG A 198 -3.66 11.72 8.88
CA ARG A 198 -4.98 11.43 8.26
C ARG A 198 -4.86 10.80 6.89
N THR A 199 -3.90 11.23 6.08
CA THR A 199 -3.69 10.68 4.74
C THR A 199 -3.26 9.21 4.80
N TYR A 200 -2.22 8.90 5.56
CA TYR A 200 -1.68 7.54 5.62
C TYR A 200 -2.42 6.65 6.61
N TRP A 201 -2.44 7.05 7.87
CA TRP A 201 -2.99 6.22 8.94
C TRP A 201 -4.51 6.34 9.09
N GLY A 202 -5.11 7.48 8.79
CA GLY A 202 -6.56 7.64 8.72
C GLY A 202 -7.16 6.79 7.61
N GLY A 203 -6.53 6.77 6.44
CA GLY A 203 -6.90 5.89 5.33
C GLY A 203 -6.66 4.41 5.66
N ALA A 204 -5.54 4.07 6.33
CA ALA A 204 -5.29 2.70 6.78
C ALA A 204 -6.30 2.25 7.85
N LEU A 205 -6.70 3.14 8.77
CA LEU A 205 -7.73 2.87 9.76
C LEU A 205 -9.09 2.62 9.12
N PHE A 206 -9.45 3.43 8.11
CA PHE A 206 -10.63 3.16 7.28
C PHE A 206 -10.57 1.75 6.68
N CYS A 207 -9.44 1.35 6.11
CA CYS A 207 -9.27 0.03 5.49
C CYS A 207 -9.38 -1.12 6.51
N LEU A 208 -8.75 -0.99 7.69
CA LEU A 208 -8.85 -1.99 8.76
C LEU A 208 -10.31 -2.15 9.23
N VAL A 209 -10.98 -1.03 9.53
CA VAL A 209 -12.38 -1.06 10.00
C VAL A 209 -13.30 -1.64 8.91
N ALA A 210 -13.08 -1.28 7.65
CA ALA A 210 -13.83 -1.84 6.53
C ALA A 210 -13.61 -3.36 6.39
N ASP A 211 -12.37 -3.85 6.50
CA ASP A 211 -12.07 -5.28 6.41
C ASP A 211 -12.76 -6.05 7.55
N VAL A 212 -12.68 -5.54 8.78
CA VAL A 212 -13.37 -6.14 9.94
C VAL A 212 -14.89 -6.15 9.73
N GLN A 213 -15.50 -5.02 9.34
CA GLN A 213 -16.94 -4.94 9.14
C GLN A 213 -17.44 -5.85 8.00
N ILE A 214 -16.71 -5.93 6.88
CA ILE A 214 -17.05 -6.85 5.78
C ILE A 214 -16.99 -8.29 6.30
N ARG A 215 -15.96 -8.66 7.05
CA ARG A 215 -15.81 -10.01 7.61
C ARG A 215 -16.91 -10.35 8.61
N VAL A 216 -17.25 -9.44 9.51
CA VAL A 216 -18.38 -9.60 10.43
C VAL A 216 -19.68 -9.81 9.64
N ALA A 217 -19.99 -8.92 8.70
CA ALA A 217 -21.23 -8.99 7.91
C ALA A 217 -21.35 -10.27 7.07
N THR A 218 -20.23 -10.85 6.66
CA THR A 218 -20.19 -12.03 5.79
C THR A 218 -19.89 -13.34 6.54
N GLY A 219 -19.77 -13.31 7.87
CA GLY A 219 -19.32 -14.46 8.66
C GLY A 219 -17.91 -14.90 8.26
N ASN A 220 -17.04 -13.97 8.07
CA ASN A 220 -15.62 -14.10 7.69
C ASN A 220 -15.38 -14.80 6.32
N ARG A 221 -16.41 -14.85 5.44
CA ARG A 221 -16.30 -15.44 4.10
C ARG A 221 -15.68 -14.50 3.09
N LYS A 222 -15.84 -13.20 3.29
CA LYS A 222 -15.31 -12.10 2.47
C LYS A 222 -14.59 -11.11 3.35
N GLY A 223 -13.62 -10.40 2.78
CA GLY A 223 -12.90 -9.30 3.41
C GLY A 223 -12.58 -8.21 2.40
N LEU A 224 -11.84 -7.18 2.82
CA LEU A 224 -11.41 -6.08 1.94
C LEU A 224 -10.61 -6.60 0.74
N GLN A 225 -9.82 -7.64 0.93
CA GLN A 225 -9.07 -8.29 -0.16
C GLN A 225 -9.96 -8.77 -1.31
N ASP A 226 -11.18 -9.27 -1.04
CA ASP A 226 -12.11 -9.69 -2.09
C ASP A 226 -12.66 -8.48 -2.86
N ALA A 227 -12.97 -7.39 -2.16
CA ALA A 227 -13.39 -6.13 -2.77
C ALA A 227 -12.31 -5.58 -3.70
N LEU A 228 -11.06 -5.52 -3.24
CA LEU A 228 -9.93 -4.96 -4.00
C LEU A 228 -9.57 -5.82 -5.22
N ARG A 229 -9.62 -7.15 -5.09
CA ARG A 229 -9.45 -8.06 -6.23
C ARG A 229 -10.52 -7.82 -7.30
N ALA A 230 -11.76 -7.56 -6.90
CA ALA A 230 -12.84 -7.26 -7.84
C ALA A 230 -12.66 -5.90 -8.53
N ILE A 231 -12.14 -4.89 -7.81
CA ILE A 231 -11.79 -3.59 -8.39
C ILE A 231 -10.73 -3.75 -9.47
N VAL A 232 -9.64 -4.46 -9.17
CA VAL A 232 -8.59 -4.78 -10.15
C VAL A 232 -9.13 -5.58 -11.34
N ALA A 233 -10.01 -6.56 -11.08
CA ALA A 233 -10.62 -7.37 -12.15
C ALA A 233 -11.54 -6.54 -13.06
N ALA A 234 -12.14 -5.47 -12.55
CA ALA A 234 -12.94 -4.52 -13.32
C ALA A 234 -12.10 -3.45 -14.06
N GLY A 235 -10.76 -3.52 -14.00
CA GLY A 235 -9.85 -2.57 -14.63
C GLY A 235 -9.53 -1.35 -13.76
N GLY A 236 -9.82 -1.39 -12.46
CA GLY A 236 -9.47 -0.33 -11.50
C GLY A 236 -7.99 -0.42 -11.09
N THR A 237 -7.11 0.01 -11.97
CA THR A 237 -5.65 0.03 -11.81
C THR A 237 -5.12 1.45 -11.99
N ILE A 238 -3.92 1.72 -11.55
CA ILE A 238 -3.32 3.06 -11.43
C ILE A 238 -3.31 3.87 -12.75
N ASP A 239 -3.33 3.21 -13.89
CA ASP A 239 -3.36 3.82 -15.22
C ASP A 239 -4.76 4.33 -15.63
N HIS A 240 -5.75 4.18 -14.77
CA HIS A 240 -7.11 4.67 -14.97
C HIS A 240 -7.52 5.64 -13.87
N GLU A 241 -8.12 6.76 -14.23
CA GLU A 241 -8.70 7.70 -13.28
C GLU A 241 -10.19 7.38 -13.07
N TRP A 242 -10.59 7.11 -11.83
CA TRP A 242 -11.98 6.82 -11.46
C TRP A 242 -12.45 7.72 -10.32
N PRO A 243 -13.77 8.01 -10.24
CA PRO A 243 -14.35 8.47 -8.99
C PRO A 243 -14.22 7.37 -7.92
N LEU A 244 -13.88 7.74 -6.69
CA LEU A 244 -13.75 6.80 -5.57
C LEU A 244 -15.04 5.97 -5.37
N THR A 245 -16.21 6.61 -5.48
CA THR A 245 -17.50 5.95 -5.35
C THR A 245 -17.66 4.75 -6.29
N ARG A 246 -17.17 4.84 -7.53
CA ARG A 246 -17.18 3.71 -8.48
C ARG A 246 -16.39 2.52 -7.97
N ALA A 247 -15.21 2.75 -7.45
CA ALA A 247 -14.36 1.67 -6.89
C ALA A 247 -15.04 1.01 -5.68
N LEU A 248 -15.57 1.84 -4.76
CA LEU A 248 -16.25 1.34 -3.55
C LEU A 248 -17.52 0.54 -3.86
N GLU A 249 -18.32 0.97 -4.84
CA GLU A 249 -19.50 0.23 -5.29
C GLU A 249 -19.16 -1.14 -5.90
N ILE A 250 -18.05 -1.24 -6.64
CA ILE A 250 -17.56 -2.52 -7.16
C ILE A 250 -17.16 -3.43 -6.00
N GLY A 251 -16.46 -2.91 -5.01
CA GLY A 251 -16.05 -3.64 -3.81
C GLY A 251 -17.26 -4.14 -3.00
N ASP A 252 -18.25 -3.28 -2.77
CA ASP A 252 -19.48 -3.64 -2.05
C ASP A 252 -20.28 -4.73 -2.79
N ARG A 253 -20.41 -4.64 -4.11
CA ARG A 253 -21.06 -5.72 -4.90
C ARG A 253 -20.31 -7.04 -4.78
N ALA A 254 -18.98 -7.03 -4.81
CA ALA A 254 -18.16 -8.24 -4.74
C ALA A 254 -18.22 -8.93 -3.37
N THR A 255 -18.40 -8.15 -2.32
CA THR A 255 -18.55 -8.65 -0.95
C THR A 255 -20.00 -8.90 -0.55
N ALA A 256 -20.97 -8.49 -1.38
CA ALA A 256 -22.41 -8.47 -1.08
C ALA A 256 -22.72 -7.68 0.20
N THR A 257 -22.03 -6.55 0.39
CA THR A 257 -22.24 -5.62 1.51
C THR A 257 -22.44 -4.20 0.99
N HIS A 258 -22.63 -3.23 1.91
CA HIS A 258 -22.62 -1.79 1.65
C HIS A 258 -21.64 -1.09 2.61
N VAL A 259 -20.63 -1.80 3.07
CA VAL A 259 -19.71 -1.30 4.10
C VAL A 259 -18.88 -0.14 3.56
N LEU A 260 -18.28 -0.31 2.37
CA LEU A 260 -17.36 0.67 1.81
C LEU A 260 -18.03 1.99 1.49
N THR A 261 -19.15 1.95 0.77
CA THR A 261 -19.88 3.17 0.41
C THR A 261 -20.49 3.87 1.61
N LYS A 262 -21.01 3.10 2.60
CA LYS A 262 -21.57 3.67 3.83
C LYS A 262 -20.49 4.31 4.69
N MET A 263 -19.35 3.66 4.85
CA MET A 263 -18.23 4.22 5.61
C MET A 263 -17.69 5.48 4.93
N TYR A 264 -17.49 5.47 3.63
CA TYR A 264 -17.02 6.65 2.90
C TYR A 264 -17.98 7.85 3.07
N GLY A 265 -19.29 7.62 2.97
CA GLY A 265 -20.30 8.66 3.18
C GLY A 265 -20.22 9.31 4.58
N ALA A 266 -19.72 8.60 5.57
CA ALA A 266 -19.52 9.14 6.92
C ALA A 266 -18.12 9.77 7.10
N TRP A 267 -17.06 9.09 6.64
CA TRP A 267 -15.67 9.44 6.95
C TRP A 267 -15.10 10.51 6.01
N GLY A 268 -15.60 10.60 4.77
CA GLY A 268 -15.09 11.55 3.78
C GLY A 268 -15.27 13.01 4.21
N THR A 269 -16.41 13.33 4.81
CA THR A 269 -16.81 14.74 5.09
C THR A 269 -17.04 15.05 6.57
N SER A 270 -16.72 14.11 7.46
CA SER A 270 -16.87 14.29 8.92
C SER A 270 -15.77 13.55 9.68
N PRO A 271 -15.32 14.08 10.81
CA PRO A 271 -14.39 13.37 11.68
C PRO A 271 -15.10 12.18 12.34
N VAL A 272 -14.60 10.98 12.07
CA VAL A 272 -15.11 9.75 12.69
C VAL A 272 -14.01 9.14 13.55
N SER A 273 -14.24 9.08 14.86
CA SER A 273 -13.34 8.40 15.79
C SER A 273 -13.71 6.94 15.93
N VAL A 274 -12.71 6.10 16.09
CA VAL A 274 -12.83 4.66 16.30
C VAL A 274 -12.47 4.33 17.76
N ASP A 275 -13.30 3.55 18.41
CA ASP A 275 -12.94 2.96 19.72
C ASP A 275 -11.87 1.88 19.48
N LEU A 276 -10.61 2.31 19.40
CA LEU A 276 -9.48 1.44 19.13
C LEU A 276 -9.29 0.40 20.25
N GLU A 277 -9.54 0.74 21.51
CA GLU A 277 -9.39 -0.20 22.62
C GLU A 277 -10.35 -1.37 22.46
N LYS A 278 -11.61 -1.06 22.18
CA LYS A 278 -12.61 -2.08 21.88
C LYS A 278 -12.30 -2.88 20.62
N LEU A 279 -11.79 -2.24 19.56
CA LEU A 279 -11.41 -2.93 18.34
C LEU A 279 -10.29 -3.95 18.58
N TRP A 280 -9.27 -3.58 19.34
CA TRP A 280 -8.17 -4.49 19.68
C TRP A 280 -8.61 -5.61 20.63
N GLU A 281 -9.47 -5.31 21.59
CA GLU A 281 -10.08 -6.31 22.47
C GLU A 281 -10.88 -7.35 21.67
N GLN A 282 -11.72 -6.91 20.72
CA GLN A 282 -12.49 -7.79 19.86
C GLN A 282 -11.61 -8.67 18.96
N LEU A 283 -10.54 -8.11 18.38
CA LEU A 283 -9.59 -8.84 17.56
C LEU A 283 -8.62 -9.71 18.38
N GLY A 284 -8.60 -9.55 19.73
CA GLY A 284 -7.68 -10.25 20.61
C GLY A 284 -6.22 -9.86 20.37
N VAL A 285 -5.94 -8.56 20.23
CA VAL A 285 -4.60 -8.00 20.07
C VAL A 285 -4.26 -7.20 21.31
N HIS A 286 -3.29 -7.66 22.08
CA HIS A 286 -2.89 -7.01 23.32
C HIS A 286 -1.43 -6.59 23.28
N SER A 287 -1.13 -5.36 23.70
CA SER A 287 0.25 -4.88 23.85
C SER A 287 0.91 -5.57 25.04
N SER A 288 2.09 -6.14 24.82
CA SER A 288 2.92 -6.78 25.86
C SER A 288 4.35 -6.23 25.78
N GLY A 289 4.55 -5.00 26.26
CA GLY A 289 5.83 -4.30 26.14
C GLY A 289 6.18 -3.98 24.69
N ALA A 290 7.27 -4.55 24.19
CA ALA A 290 7.72 -4.37 22.78
C ALA A 290 7.10 -5.38 21.81
N GLU A 291 6.21 -6.24 22.26
CA GLU A 291 5.57 -7.29 21.45
C GLU A 291 4.04 -7.22 21.59
N VAL A 292 3.35 -8.04 20.82
CA VAL A 292 1.91 -8.29 20.98
C VAL A 292 1.64 -9.73 21.36
N GLU A 293 0.61 -9.90 22.19
CA GLU A 293 0.02 -11.19 22.50
C GLU A 293 -1.33 -11.32 21.79
N PHE A 294 -1.63 -12.54 21.34
CA PHE A 294 -2.90 -12.84 20.69
C PHE A 294 -3.79 -13.67 21.60
N ASP A 295 -4.99 -13.16 21.88
CA ASP A 295 -6.06 -13.94 22.50
C ASP A 295 -6.88 -14.67 21.43
N ALA A 296 -6.77 -15.99 21.41
CA ALA A 296 -7.52 -16.83 20.48
C ALA A 296 -9.00 -16.98 20.88
N SER A 297 -9.38 -16.60 22.12
CA SER A 297 -10.74 -16.66 22.63
C SER A 297 -11.54 -15.39 22.35
N ALA A 298 -10.89 -14.32 21.87
CA ALA A 298 -11.55 -13.06 21.55
C ALA A 298 -12.62 -13.24 20.45
N PRO A 299 -13.71 -12.46 20.48
CA PRO A 299 -14.85 -12.63 19.57
C PRO A 299 -14.47 -12.67 18.10
N ASP A 300 -13.55 -11.82 17.66
CA ASP A 300 -13.11 -11.65 16.29
C ASP A 300 -11.66 -12.15 16.03
N ALA A 301 -11.13 -13.03 16.91
CA ALA A 301 -9.78 -13.60 16.74
C ALA A 301 -9.60 -14.27 15.37
N ARG A 302 -10.64 -14.97 14.88
CA ARG A 302 -10.62 -15.58 13.53
C ARG A 302 -10.60 -14.56 12.41
N ILE A 303 -11.10 -13.35 12.61
CA ILE A 303 -11.01 -12.25 11.64
C ILE A 303 -9.57 -11.75 11.59
N ARG A 304 -8.93 -11.51 12.74
CA ARG A 304 -7.50 -11.17 12.81
C ARG A 304 -6.64 -12.18 12.05
N GLU A 305 -6.85 -13.47 12.30
CA GLU A 305 -6.11 -14.55 11.60
C GLU A 305 -6.35 -14.51 10.09
N ALA A 306 -7.62 -14.34 9.67
CA ALA A 306 -7.98 -14.34 8.26
C ALA A 306 -7.44 -13.12 7.49
N ILE A 307 -7.20 -11.97 8.13
CA ILE A 307 -6.57 -10.80 7.52
C ILE A 307 -5.15 -11.13 7.08
N THR A 308 -4.38 -11.82 7.91
CA THR A 308 -2.97 -12.13 7.65
C THR A 308 -2.72 -13.49 6.99
N MET A 309 -3.76 -14.30 6.82
CA MET A 309 -3.65 -15.60 6.17
C MET A 309 -3.67 -15.46 4.64
N ALA A 310 -2.70 -16.04 3.95
CA ALA A 310 -2.72 -16.11 2.49
C ALA A 310 -3.95 -16.88 2.00
N LYS A 311 -4.78 -16.25 1.16
CA LYS A 311 -5.87 -16.94 0.49
C LYS A 311 -5.31 -17.81 -0.62
N ARG A 312 -5.59 -19.12 -0.57
CA ARG A 312 -5.30 -20.02 -1.70
C ARG A 312 -6.03 -19.48 -2.94
N THR A 313 -5.28 -19.29 -4.01
CA THR A 313 -5.86 -19.05 -5.35
C THR A 313 -6.53 -20.37 -5.78
N THR A 314 -7.84 -20.39 -5.89
CA THR A 314 -8.60 -21.51 -6.47
C THR A 314 -8.59 -21.41 -7.98
#